data_233a7aca36f564c7c5432925a58de85e
#
_entry.id   233a7aca36f564c7c5432925a58de85e
#
_cell.length_a   1.000
_cell.length_b   1.000
_cell.length_c   1.000
_cell.angle_alpha   90.00
_cell.angle_beta   90.00
_cell.angle_gamma   90.00
#
_symmetry.space_group_name_H-M   'P 1'
#
loop_
_entity.id
_entity.type
_entity.pdbx_description
1 polymer ?
#
loop_
_entity_poly.entity_id
_entity_poly.type
_entity_poly.pdbx_seq_one_letter_code
_entity_poly.pdbx_strand_id
1 'polypeptide(L)'
;MGRYRLTKDADADLLTMFLYGFETFGVARADAFRMDMVRCFELLADNPRLGRSADEFAPGARRHEHARHVIFYDEQPDGVLITSIIHERSMPRLRER
;
A
#
# COMPACT_ATOMS: atom_id res chain seq x y z
N MET A 1 19.85 -0.94 -1.84
CA MET A 1 18.60 -0.47 -2.36
C MET A 1 17.65 -1.61 -2.58
N GLY A 2 16.46 -1.46 -2.08
CA GLY A 2 15.45 -2.50 -2.21
C GLY A 2 14.60 -2.34 -3.45
N ARG A 3 13.88 -3.39 -3.76
CA ARG A 3 12.92 -3.38 -4.86
C ARG A 3 11.53 -3.62 -4.32
N TYR A 4 10.53 -3.09 -5.00
CA TYR A 4 9.16 -3.41 -4.64
C TYR A 4 8.45 -4.01 -5.85
N ARG A 5 7.48 -4.84 -5.56
CA ARG A 5 6.59 -5.40 -6.55
C ARG A 5 5.18 -5.34 -5.99
N LEU A 6 4.19 -5.35 -6.85
CA LEU A 6 2.79 -5.39 -6.44
C LEU A 6 2.18 -6.68 -6.94
N THR A 7 1.33 -7.28 -6.10
CA THR A 7 0.50 -8.37 -6.55
C THR A 7 -0.54 -7.82 -7.52
N LYS A 8 -1.22 -8.70 -8.23
CA LYS A 8 -2.30 -8.27 -9.13
C LYS A 8 -3.36 -7.51 -8.36
N ASP A 9 -3.69 -7.97 -7.15
CA ASP A 9 -4.70 -7.30 -6.34
C ASP A 9 -4.25 -5.92 -5.91
N ALA A 10 -3.01 -5.78 -5.48
CA ALA A 10 -2.49 -4.48 -5.07
C ALA A 10 -2.44 -3.52 -6.26
N ASP A 11 -2.06 -4.03 -7.42
CA ASP A 11 -2.01 -3.22 -8.63
C ASP A 11 -3.41 -2.74 -9.00
N ALA A 12 -4.40 -3.63 -8.90
CA ALA A 12 -5.79 -3.26 -9.17
C ALA A 12 -6.29 -2.24 -8.16
N ASP A 13 -5.92 -2.39 -6.88
CA ASP A 13 -6.28 -1.42 -5.86
C ASP A 13 -5.74 -0.04 -6.21
N LEU A 14 -4.48 0.01 -6.59
CA LEU A 14 -3.83 1.28 -6.92
C LEU A 14 -4.48 1.92 -8.13
N LEU A 15 -4.78 1.13 -9.14
CA LEU A 15 -5.43 1.63 -10.35
C LEU A 15 -6.80 2.20 -10.03
N THR A 16 -7.58 1.48 -9.22
CA THR A 16 -8.91 1.94 -8.82
C THR A 16 -8.83 3.29 -8.10
N MET A 17 -7.86 3.42 -7.21
CA MET A 17 -7.67 4.68 -6.48
C MET A 17 -7.25 5.80 -7.42
N PHE A 18 -6.39 5.50 -8.38
CA PHE A 18 -5.95 6.49 -9.35
C PHE A 18 -7.12 6.97 -10.20
N LEU A 19 -7.94 6.04 -10.69
CA LEU A 19 -9.08 6.40 -11.51
C LEU A 19 -10.10 7.21 -10.73
N TYR A 20 -10.35 6.84 -9.50
CA TYR A 20 -11.26 7.60 -8.64
C TYR A 20 -10.73 9.03 -8.46
N GLY A 21 -9.46 9.17 -8.18
CA GLY A 21 -8.84 10.50 -8.01
C GLY A 21 -8.89 11.29 -9.30
N PHE A 22 -8.65 10.64 -10.42
CA PHE A 22 -8.71 11.30 -11.72
C PHE A 22 -10.10 11.85 -11.99
N GLU A 23 -11.13 11.04 -11.75
CA GLU A 23 -12.50 11.45 -12.02
C GLU A 23 -12.99 12.51 -11.03
N THR A 24 -12.50 12.45 -9.81
CA THR A 24 -13.00 13.34 -8.76
C THR A 24 -12.22 14.66 -8.68
N PHE A 25 -10.90 14.60 -8.85
CA PHE A 25 -10.02 15.75 -8.61
C PHE A 25 -9.19 16.17 -9.82
N GLY A 26 -9.22 15.39 -10.89
CA GLY A 26 -8.48 15.72 -12.10
C GLY A 26 -7.12 15.06 -12.16
N VAL A 27 -6.48 15.17 -13.33
CA VAL A 27 -5.27 14.43 -13.62
C VAL A 27 -4.10 14.86 -12.74
N ALA A 28 -3.97 16.13 -12.44
CA ALA A 28 -2.82 16.61 -11.68
C ALA A 28 -2.80 15.99 -10.27
N ARG A 29 -3.96 15.96 -9.61
CA ARG A 29 -4.06 15.38 -8.29
C ARG A 29 -3.89 13.88 -8.29
N ALA A 30 -4.48 13.23 -9.31
CA ALA A 30 -4.35 11.78 -9.43
C ALA A 30 -2.90 11.39 -9.65
N ASP A 31 -2.18 12.13 -10.48
CA ASP A 31 -0.79 11.84 -10.75
C ASP A 31 0.07 12.08 -9.53
N ALA A 32 -0.21 13.15 -8.78
CA ALA A 32 0.52 13.43 -7.55
C ALA A 32 0.32 12.31 -6.53
N PHE A 33 -0.90 11.80 -6.43
CA PHE A 33 -1.19 10.68 -5.54
C PHE A 33 -0.39 9.44 -5.95
N ARG A 34 -0.38 9.14 -7.25
CA ARG A 34 0.34 7.98 -7.74
C ARG A 34 1.83 8.08 -7.42
N MET A 35 2.42 9.24 -7.66
CA MET A 35 3.83 9.44 -7.40
C MET A 35 4.15 9.35 -5.91
N ASP A 36 3.25 9.87 -5.08
CA ASP A 36 3.41 9.80 -3.63
C ASP A 36 3.39 8.34 -3.16
N MET A 37 2.50 7.53 -3.73
CA MET A 37 2.44 6.12 -3.37
C MET A 37 3.69 5.38 -3.81
N VAL A 38 4.20 5.69 -5.00
CA VAL A 38 5.43 5.05 -5.49
C VAL A 38 6.60 5.38 -4.56
N ARG A 39 6.70 6.62 -4.12
CA ARG A 39 7.76 6.98 -3.18
C ARG A 39 7.62 6.21 -1.87
N CYS A 40 6.40 6.00 -1.43
CA CYS A 40 6.16 5.21 -0.22
C CYS A 40 6.60 3.77 -0.42
N PHE A 41 6.28 3.17 -1.57
CA PHE A 41 6.72 1.81 -1.85
C PHE A 41 8.24 1.70 -1.88
N GLU A 42 8.91 2.69 -2.44
CA GLU A 42 10.36 2.70 -2.47
C GLU A 42 10.95 2.80 -1.06
N LEU A 43 10.33 3.61 -0.22
CA LEU A 43 10.75 3.73 1.16
C LEU A 43 10.62 2.39 1.88
N LEU A 44 9.50 1.69 1.68
CA LEU A 44 9.29 0.39 2.29
C LEU A 44 10.28 -0.64 1.75
N ALA A 45 10.58 -0.57 0.46
CA ALA A 45 11.54 -1.49 -0.14
C ALA A 45 12.93 -1.34 0.46
N ASP A 46 13.31 -0.10 0.76
CA ASP A 46 14.61 0.17 1.38
C ASP A 46 14.59 -0.10 2.88
N ASN A 47 13.41 -0.15 3.49
CA ASN A 47 13.26 -0.34 4.93
C ASN A 47 12.12 -1.33 5.19
N PRO A 48 12.30 -2.61 4.87
CA PRO A 48 11.18 -3.55 4.90
C PRO A 48 10.52 -3.73 6.26
N ARG A 49 11.23 -3.39 7.32
CA ARG A 49 10.68 -3.54 8.67
C ARG A 49 10.12 -2.24 9.23
N LEU A 50 10.01 -1.22 8.39
CA LEU A 50 9.43 0.04 8.80
C LEU A 50 7.99 -0.14 9.24
N GLY A 51 7.21 -0.93 8.52
CA GLY A 51 5.84 -1.23 8.90
C GLY A 51 5.80 -2.19 10.07
N ARG A 52 4.68 -2.19 10.79
CA ARG A 52 4.52 -3.07 11.94
C ARG A 52 3.87 -4.38 11.52
N SER A 53 3.96 -5.36 12.41
CA SER A 53 3.38 -6.65 12.15
C SER A 53 1.87 -6.55 11.93
N ALA A 54 1.37 -7.35 11.01
CA ALA A 54 -0.06 -7.45 10.71
C ALA A 54 -0.44 -8.92 10.60
N ASP A 55 0.06 -9.74 11.54
CA ASP A 55 -0.21 -11.17 11.52
C ASP A 55 -1.70 -11.49 11.55
N GLU A 56 -2.51 -10.61 12.16
CA GLU A 56 -3.94 -10.86 12.19
C GLU A 56 -4.57 -10.73 10.81
N PHE A 57 -3.90 -10.03 9.90
CA PHE A 57 -4.37 -9.93 8.52
C PHE A 57 -3.91 -11.15 7.73
N ALA A 58 -2.63 -11.48 7.84
CA ALA A 58 -2.07 -12.67 7.21
C ALA A 58 -0.73 -12.97 7.89
N PRO A 59 -0.40 -14.24 8.12
CA PRO A 59 0.86 -14.59 8.79
C PRO A 59 2.06 -13.97 8.08
N GLY A 60 2.88 -13.28 8.84
CA GLY A 60 4.08 -12.64 8.30
C GLY A 60 3.87 -11.32 7.61
N ALA A 61 2.61 -10.88 7.48
CA ALA A 61 2.33 -9.61 6.82
C ALA A 61 2.75 -8.44 7.69
N ARG A 62 3.03 -7.32 7.03
CA ARG A 62 3.30 -6.07 7.69
C ARG A 62 2.37 -5.02 7.13
N ARG A 63 2.14 -3.96 7.90
CA ARG A 63 1.29 -2.88 7.47
C ARG A 63 1.97 -1.54 7.73
N HIS A 64 1.70 -0.59 6.86
CA HIS A 64 2.23 0.76 6.99
C HIS A 64 1.13 1.73 6.62
N GLU A 65 0.85 2.67 7.53
CA GLU A 65 -0.15 3.69 7.24
C GLU A 65 0.51 4.84 6.50
N HIS A 66 -0.08 5.22 5.38
CA HIS A 66 0.40 6.34 4.60
C HIS A 66 -0.78 7.17 4.14
N ALA A 67 -0.80 8.43 4.54
CA ALA A 67 -1.93 9.31 4.30
C ALA A 67 -3.16 8.63 4.89
N ARG A 68 -4.16 8.37 4.10
CA ARG A 68 -5.37 7.71 4.60
C ARG A 68 -5.47 6.27 4.14
N HIS A 69 -4.36 5.68 3.78
CA HIS A 69 -4.34 4.32 3.26
C HIS A 69 -3.50 3.43 4.14
N VAL A 70 -3.84 2.16 4.14
CA VAL A 70 -3.07 1.12 4.82
C VAL A 70 -2.48 0.24 3.74
N ILE A 71 -1.16 0.12 3.73
CA ILE A 71 -0.44 -0.69 2.77
C ILE A 71 -0.02 -1.97 3.46
N PHE A 72 -0.49 -3.11 2.96
CA PHE A 72 -0.07 -4.40 3.47
C PHE A 72 0.99 -4.96 2.55
N TYR A 73 2.02 -5.54 3.13
CA TYR A 73 3.12 -6.05 2.33
C TYR A 73 3.84 -7.17 3.05
N ASP A 74 4.60 -7.94 2.28
CA ASP A 74 5.47 -9.00 2.81
C ASP A 74 6.91 -8.60 2.57
N GLU A 75 7.77 -8.90 3.53
CA GLU A 75 9.19 -8.71 3.38
C GLU A 75 9.72 -9.77 2.41
N GLN A 76 10.60 -9.33 1.50
CA GLN A 76 11.21 -10.22 0.51
C GLN A 76 12.73 -10.10 0.64
N PRO A 77 13.48 -11.06 0.13
CA PRO A 77 14.94 -10.98 0.23
C PRO A 77 15.52 -9.70 -0.37
N ASP A 78 14.90 -9.17 -1.42
CA ASP A 78 15.40 -7.97 -2.10
C ASP A 78 14.51 -6.75 -1.93
N GLY A 79 13.57 -6.79 -0.99
CA GLY A 79 12.69 -5.65 -0.77
C GLY A 79 11.35 -6.06 -0.23
N VAL A 80 10.28 -5.68 -0.92
CA VAL A 80 8.92 -5.95 -0.43
C VAL A 80 7.99 -6.34 -1.57
N LEU A 81 6.96 -7.07 -1.24
CA LEU A 81 5.85 -7.38 -2.14
C LEU A 81 4.61 -6.73 -1.54
N ILE A 82 4.08 -5.72 -2.24
CA ILE A 82 2.87 -5.03 -1.81
C ILE A 82 1.69 -5.92 -2.16
N THR A 83 0.89 -6.28 -1.15
CA THR A 83 -0.18 -7.25 -1.35
C THR A 83 -1.57 -6.63 -1.34
N SER A 84 -1.74 -5.48 -0.70
CA SER A 84 -3.06 -4.87 -0.62
C SER A 84 -2.91 -3.40 -0.25
N ILE A 85 -3.77 -2.56 -0.79
CA ILE A 85 -3.81 -1.14 -0.44
C ILE A 85 -5.26 -0.81 -0.16
N ILE A 86 -5.56 -0.40 1.07
CA ILE A 86 -6.93 -0.23 1.52
C ILE A 86 -7.08 1.15 2.15
N HIS A 87 -8.12 1.87 1.76
CA HIS A 87 -8.42 3.13 2.40
C HIS A 87 -8.79 2.85 3.86
N GLU A 88 -8.36 3.71 4.78
CA GLU A 88 -8.57 3.46 6.20
C GLU A 88 -10.04 3.27 6.55
N ARG A 89 -10.95 3.94 5.83
CA ARG A 89 -12.37 3.79 6.06
C ARG A 89 -12.91 2.44 5.65
N SER A 90 -12.19 1.75 4.78
CA SER A 90 -12.60 0.46 4.28
C SER A 90 -11.94 -0.70 5.00
N MET A 91 -11.18 -0.41 6.05
CA MET A 91 -10.51 -1.47 6.80
C MET A 91 -11.55 -2.41 7.38
N PRO A 92 -11.29 -3.71 7.27
CA PRO A 92 -12.22 -4.68 7.82
C PRO A 92 -12.41 -4.47 9.30
N ARG A 93 -13.54 -4.90 9.78
CA ARG A 93 -13.86 -4.75 11.18
C ARG A 93 -13.19 -5.77 12.06
N LEU A 94 -12.30 -6.53 11.52
CA LEU A 94 -11.59 -7.48 12.30
C LEU A 94 -10.91 -6.87 13.47
N ARG A 95 -10.51 -5.61 13.36
CA ARG A 95 -9.82 -5.01 14.43
C ARG A 95 -10.70 -4.67 15.57
N GLU A 96 -11.96 -4.79 15.42
CA GLU A 96 -12.87 -4.45 16.45
C GLU A 96 -13.32 -5.58 17.27
N ARG A 97 -12.59 -6.63 17.31
CA ARG A 97 -13.05 -7.76 17.99
C ARG A 97 -12.66 -7.86 19.32
#